data_af95fbc464cf6ebeed54348f80fd6258
#
_entry.id   af95fbc464cf6ebeed54348f80fd6258
#
_cell.length_a   1.000
_cell.length_b   1.000
_cell.length_c   1.000
_cell.angle_alpha   90.00
_cell.angle_beta   90.00
_cell.angle_gamma   90.00
#
_symmetry.space_group_name_H-M   'P 1'
#
loop_
_entity.id
_entity.type
_entity.pdbx_description
1 polymer ?
#
loop_
_entity_poly.entity_id
_entity_poly.type
_entity_poly.pdbx_seq_one_letter_code
_entity_poly.pdbx_strand_id
1 'polypeptide(L)'
;MGRKPRTLPTGIEVVQGKYVRIRFTWHTRRCETLAYPPTAKGIAEADRLRTQVVQLIKLGVMTEEKYAELFPDSSYVKSASIPTFGEYAQIWLDSREIVETTRSNYKGTLNRYWMPYLAQARIDLVSAADVRRVVANTEWSSAGVRRNAVDKLSSIFKSALSDGLINRNPCASIARPRLAKKQVDPYERDDAERIIGYLYETCRGLTEIYAAWFEFAFFTGMRPAEQAALRWADIDMGKQTAHVWRGRVKGKVFERVKTKEERTVLLNSRAMHALRVAERLTKLRSEYVFAPADGDSYIKSDSTTRDYLLKALVKLKIRRRRQYDTRHTYATMCLMAGMNPAFIANQLGHSVQMLLSTYAKWMNSDADRAELDKLDRFAIGTKVVHKA
;
A
#
# COMPACT_ATOMS: atom_id res chain seq x y z
N MET A 1 68.40 -25.69 -33.65
CA MET A 1 67.17 -25.81 -34.49
C MET A 1 66.02 -25.15 -33.74
N GLY A 2 65.61 -23.92 -34.13
CA GLY A 2 64.52 -23.18 -33.53
C GLY A 2 63.18 -23.80 -33.92
N ARG A 3 62.35 -24.18 -32.93
CA ARG A 3 60.97 -24.62 -33.19
C ARG A 3 60.21 -23.47 -33.86
N LYS A 4 59.71 -23.67 -35.08
CA LYS A 4 58.78 -22.75 -35.74
C LYS A 4 57.60 -22.43 -34.80
N PRO A 5 57.18 -21.18 -34.71
CA PRO A 5 56.02 -20.86 -33.92
C PRO A 5 54.81 -21.64 -34.46
N ARG A 6 54.14 -22.44 -33.62
CA ARG A 6 52.90 -23.13 -33.98
C ARG A 6 51.84 -22.06 -34.27
N THR A 7 51.46 -21.97 -35.54
CA THR A 7 50.30 -21.15 -35.96
C THR A 7 49.04 -21.72 -35.31
N LEU A 8 48.36 -20.91 -34.48
CA LEU A 8 47.07 -21.28 -33.89
C LEU A 8 46.00 -21.42 -34.99
N PRO A 9 45.03 -22.34 -34.84
CA PRO A 9 43.90 -22.43 -35.75
C PRO A 9 43.12 -21.10 -35.82
N THR A 10 42.46 -20.87 -36.98
CA THR A 10 41.70 -19.63 -37.21
C THR A 10 40.64 -19.41 -36.14
N GLY A 11 40.66 -18.24 -35.50
CA GLY A 11 39.69 -17.87 -34.44
C GLY A 11 39.97 -18.48 -33.07
N ILE A 12 41.18 -19.06 -32.88
CA ILE A 12 41.69 -19.49 -31.58
C ILE A 12 42.74 -18.52 -31.09
N GLU A 13 42.69 -18.16 -29.83
CA GLU A 13 43.63 -17.26 -29.16
C GLU A 13 44.00 -17.81 -27.76
N VAL A 14 45.26 -17.69 -27.40
CA VAL A 14 45.70 -17.96 -26.00
C VAL A 14 45.71 -16.65 -25.23
N VAL A 15 44.96 -16.60 -24.14
CA VAL A 15 44.80 -15.40 -23.31
C VAL A 15 45.58 -15.57 -22.02
N GLN A 16 46.42 -14.57 -21.72
CA GLN A 16 47.27 -14.53 -20.51
C GLN A 16 48.15 -15.76 -20.29
N GLY A 17 48.42 -16.56 -21.36
CA GLY A 17 49.19 -17.80 -21.22
C GLY A 17 48.50 -18.90 -20.39
N LYS A 18 47.24 -18.74 -19.99
CA LYS A 18 46.51 -19.65 -19.09
C LYS A 18 45.26 -20.26 -19.72
N TYR A 19 44.59 -19.55 -20.61
CA TYR A 19 43.26 -19.92 -21.14
C TYR A 19 43.25 -19.89 -22.65
N VAL A 20 42.34 -20.67 -23.24
CA VAL A 20 42.09 -20.65 -24.68
C VAL A 20 40.79 -19.89 -24.95
N ARG A 21 40.81 -18.98 -25.91
CA ARG A 21 39.63 -18.21 -26.32
C ARG A 21 39.29 -18.56 -27.76
N ILE A 22 37.99 -18.77 -28.03
CA ILE A 22 37.47 -18.96 -29.40
C ILE A 22 36.73 -17.70 -29.83
N ARG A 23 36.78 -17.43 -31.15
CA ARG A 23 36.09 -16.31 -31.80
C ARG A 23 35.22 -16.81 -32.93
N PHE A 24 33.99 -16.32 -33.00
CA PHE A 24 33.03 -16.61 -34.07
C PHE A 24 32.03 -15.46 -34.20
N THR A 25 31.21 -15.45 -35.25
CA THR A 25 30.16 -14.44 -35.46
C THR A 25 28.79 -15.12 -35.37
N TRP A 26 27.97 -14.66 -34.47
CA TRP A 26 26.56 -15.02 -34.31
C TRP A 26 25.80 -13.77 -33.86
N HIS A 27 24.94 -13.23 -34.75
CA HIS A 27 24.36 -11.88 -34.66
C HIS A 27 25.40 -10.76 -34.60
N THR A 28 26.37 -10.88 -33.71
CA THR A 28 27.55 -10.00 -33.58
C THR A 28 28.82 -10.85 -33.41
N ARG A 29 29.98 -10.21 -33.40
CA ARG A 29 31.25 -10.88 -33.09
C ARG A 29 31.26 -11.35 -31.64
N ARG A 30 31.46 -12.64 -31.39
CA ARG A 30 31.52 -13.30 -30.10
C ARG A 30 32.92 -13.78 -29.79
N CYS A 31 33.28 -13.74 -28.49
CA CYS A 31 34.55 -14.24 -27.97
C CYS A 31 34.27 -14.98 -26.66
N GLU A 32 34.46 -16.29 -26.65
CA GLU A 32 34.27 -17.13 -25.47
C GLU A 32 35.61 -17.64 -24.94
N THR A 33 35.89 -17.43 -23.66
CA THR A 33 37.09 -17.92 -22.98
C THR A 33 36.76 -19.25 -22.32
N LEU A 34 37.49 -20.30 -22.72
CA LEU A 34 37.27 -21.66 -22.27
C LEU A 34 38.25 -22.01 -21.16
N ALA A 35 37.84 -22.83 -20.21
CA ALA A 35 38.69 -23.34 -19.13
C ALA A 35 39.70 -24.42 -19.63
N TYR A 36 40.06 -24.41 -20.94
CA TYR A 36 41.03 -25.33 -21.52
C TYR A 36 42.45 -24.79 -21.32
N PRO A 37 43.40 -25.64 -20.90
CA PRO A 37 44.81 -25.25 -20.84
C PRO A 37 45.36 -24.97 -22.22
N PRO A 38 46.35 -24.07 -22.39
CA PRO A 38 46.95 -23.71 -23.69
C PRO A 38 47.94 -24.77 -24.18
N THR A 39 47.57 -26.05 -24.03
CA THR A 39 48.32 -27.21 -24.57
C THR A 39 47.82 -27.60 -25.94
N ALA A 40 48.58 -28.43 -26.66
CA ALA A 40 48.14 -28.93 -27.95
C ALA A 40 46.77 -29.62 -27.91
N LYS A 41 46.47 -30.35 -26.82
CA LYS A 41 45.18 -31.01 -26.60
C LYS A 41 44.07 -29.99 -26.35
N GLY A 42 44.26 -29.01 -25.44
CA GLY A 42 43.28 -28.00 -25.15
C GLY A 42 42.96 -27.08 -26.34
N ILE A 43 43.99 -26.75 -27.17
CA ILE A 43 43.79 -26.00 -28.41
C ILE A 43 42.95 -26.81 -29.43
N ALA A 44 43.22 -28.13 -29.57
CA ALA A 44 42.45 -29.00 -30.48
C ALA A 44 40.98 -29.15 -30.00
N GLU A 45 40.72 -29.24 -28.70
CA GLU A 45 39.38 -29.29 -28.16
C GLU A 45 38.60 -27.95 -28.37
N ALA A 46 39.29 -26.82 -28.18
CA ALA A 46 38.72 -25.50 -28.48
C ALA A 46 38.38 -25.34 -29.98
N ASP A 47 39.22 -25.84 -30.87
CA ASP A 47 38.98 -25.79 -32.32
C ASP A 47 37.80 -26.67 -32.73
N ARG A 48 37.66 -27.87 -32.14
CA ARG A 48 36.47 -28.73 -32.33
C ARG A 48 35.18 -28.02 -31.89
N LEU A 49 35.18 -27.44 -30.69
CA LEU A 49 34.01 -26.72 -30.18
C LEU A 49 33.68 -25.52 -31.08
N ARG A 50 34.68 -24.74 -31.49
CA ARG A 50 34.48 -23.63 -32.41
C ARG A 50 33.89 -24.10 -33.76
N THR A 51 34.39 -25.19 -34.30
CA THR A 51 33.91 -25.76 -35.55
C THR A 51 32.44 -26.18 -35.42
N GLN A 52 32.08 -26.85 -34.33
CA GLN A 52 30.70 -27.22 -34.00
C GLN A 52 29.79 -25.98 -33.95
N VAL A 53 30.19 -24.95 -33.22
CA VAL A 53 29.45 -23.68 -33.11
C VAL A 53 29.23 -23.03 -34.47
N VAL A 54 30.28 -22.93 -35.28
CA VAL A 54 30.20 -22.34 -36.63
C VAL A 54 29.29 -23.16 -37.57
N GLN A 55 29.28 -24.49 -37.44
CA GLN A 55 28.34 -25.36 -38.17
C GLN A 55 26.91 -25.13 -37.76
N LEU A 56 26.61 -25.09 -36.45
CA LEU A 56 25.27 -24.82 -35.96
C LEU A 56 24.74 -23.45 -36.43
N ILE A 57 25.60 -22.44 -36.46
CA ILE A 57 25.28 -21.11 -36.99
C ILE A 57 24.97 -21.18 -38.50
N LYS A 58 25.81 -21.85 -39.29
CA LYS A 58 25.62 -22.00 -40.75
C LYS A 58 24.31 -22.73 -41.09
N LEU A 59 23.94 -23.72 -40.29
CA LEU A 59 22.71 -24.50 -40.46
C LEU A 59 21.46 -23.74 -39.95
N GLY A 60 21.63 -22.56 -39.33
CA GLY A 60 20.51 -21.78 -38.79
C GLY A 60 19.85 -22.39 -37.55
N VAL A 61 20.48 -23.38 -36.89
CA VAL A 61 19.94 -24.09 -35.71
C VAL A 61 20.56 -23.66 -34.38
N MET A 62 21.39 -22.63 -34.41
CA MET A 62 21.92 -22.03 -33.18
C MET A 62 20.84 -21.18 -32.52
N THR A 63 20.40 -21.57 -31.30
CA THR A 63 19.44 -20.83 -30.45
C THR A 63 20.13 -20.34 -29.18
N GLU A 64 19.47 -19.45 -28.43
CA GLU A 64 19.96 -18.96 -27.13
C GLU A 64 20.13 -20.10 -26.10
N GLU A 65 19.21 -21.08 -26.08
CA GLU A 65 19.32 -22.27 -25.25
C GLU A 65 20.54 -23.11 -25.62
N LYS A 66 20.75 -23.31 -26.93
CA LYS A 66 21.90 -24.08 -27.44
C LYS A 66 23.23 -23.38 -27.14
N TYR A 67 23.22 -22.04 -27.20
CA TYR A 67 24.37 -21.24 -26.81
C TYR A 67 24.68 -21.36 -25.31
N ALA A 68 23.65 -21.30 -24.46
CA ALA A 68 23.79 -21.48 -23.01
C ALA A 68 24.28 -22.89 -22.63
N GLU A 69 23.85 -23.92 -23.37
CA GLU A 69 24.31 -25.29 -23.19
C GLU A 69 25.81 -25.43 -23.51
N LEU A 70 26.26 -24.81 -24.61
CA LEU A 70 27.65 -24.87 -25.05
C LEU A 70 28.60 -23.98 -24.25
N PHE A 71 28.10 -22.87 -23.72
CA PHE A 71 28.84 -21.84 -22.97
C PHE A 71 28.15 -21.41 -21.68
N PRO A 72 27.99 -22.31 -20.70
CA PRO A 72 27.22 -22.00 -19.48
C PRO A 72 27.84 -20.86 -18.66
N ASP A 73 29.13 -20.64 -18.75
CA ASP A 73 29.87 -19.58 -18.07
C ASP A 73 30.02 -18.29 -18.87
N SER A 74 29.45 -18.24 -20.08
CA SER A 74 29.49 -17.06 -20.93
C SER A 74 28.92 -15.84 -20.26
N SER A 75 29.63 -14.72 -20.34
CA SER A 75 29.09 -13.42 -19.90
C SER A 75 27.86 -13.01 -20.72
N TYR A 76 27.73 -13.48 -21.96
CA TYR A 76 26.53 -13.27 -22.76
C TYR A 76 25.33 -14.02 -22.23
N VAL A 77 25.46 -15.30 -21.87
CA VAL A 77 24.41 -16.12 -21.27
C VAL A 77 23.96 -15.52 -19.91
N LYS A 78 24.92 -15.20 -19.07
CA LYS A 78 24.63 -14.52 -17.78
C LYS A 78 23.95 -13.19 -18.00
N SER A 79 24.30 -12.46 -19.05
CA SER A 79 23.66 -11.18 -19.39
C SER A 79 22.25 -11.35 -19.99
N ALA A 80 22.02 -12.39 -20.81
CA ALA A 80 20.72 -12.68 -21.40
C ALA A 80 19.69 -13.20 -20.37
N SER A 81 20.16 -13.79 -19.26
CA SER A 81 19.30 -14.28 -18.18
C SER A 81 18.80 -13.20 -17.22
N ILE A 82 19.34 -11.97 -17.30
CA ILE A 82 18.91 -10.87 -16.43
C ILE A 82 17.63 -10.25 -17.00
N PRO A 83 16.52 -10.28 -16.23
CA PRO A 83 15.23 -9.77 -16.70
C PRO A 83 15.25 -8.25 -16.89
N THR A 84 14.32 -7.77 -17.70
CA THR A 84 13.99 -6.35 -17.74
C THR A 84 13.31 -5.92 -16.43
N PHE A 85 13.31 -4.62 -16.15
CA PHE A 85 12.58 -4.07 -14.99
C PHE A 85 11.08 -4.43 -15.05
N GLY A 86 10.48 -4.40 -16.25
CA GLY A 86 9.06 -4.73 -16.43
C GLY A 86 8.74 -6.17 -16.08
N GLU A 87 9.54 -7.12 -16.56
CA GLU A 87 9.41 -8.55 -16.27
C GLU A 87 9.61 -8.81 -14.77
N TYR A 88 10.68 -8.28 -14.20
CA TYR A 88 10.95 -8.46 -12.77
C TYR A 88 9.88 -7.84 -11.87
N ALA A 89 9.40 -6.65 -12.21
CA ALA A 89 8.32 -6.00 -11.45
C ALA A 89 7.01 -6.81 -11.47
N GLN A 90 6.72 -7.50 -12.59
CA GLN A 90 5.56 -8.40 -12.67
C GLN A 90 5.77 -9.65 -11.80
N ILE A 91 6.93 -10.31 -11.90
CA ILE A 91 7.29 -11.47 -11.07
C ILE A 91 7.20 -11.07 -9.58
N TRP A 92 7.76 -9.92 -9.22
CA TRP A 92 7.72 -9.39 -7.86
C TRP A 92 6.30 -9.14 -7.35
N LEU A 93 5.40 -8.61 -8.20
CA LEU A 93 4.00 -8.43 -7.83
C LEU A 93 3.26 -9.75 -7.63
N ASP A 94 3.57 -10.75 -8.47
CA ASP A 94 2.88 -12.04 -8.45
C ASP A 94 3.34 -12.92 -7.27
N SER A 95 4.60 -12.81 -6.88
CA SER A 95 5.16 -13.53 -5.73
C SER A 95 4.68 -13.02 -4.37
N ARG A 96 4.02 -11.84 -4.31
CA ARG A 96 3.60 -11.24 -3.02
C ARG A 96 2.22 -11.68 -2.57
N GLU A 97 2.14 -12.16 -1.35
CA GLU A 97 0.88 -12.37 -0.63
C GLU A 97 0.32 -11.04 -0.10
N ILE A 98 -0.27 -10.25 -0.98
CA ILE A 98 -0.90 -8.98 -0.65
C ILE A 98 -2.35 -8.95 -1.14
N VAL A 99 -3.19 -8.24 -0.39
CA VAL A 99 -4.60 -8.08 -0.77
C VAL A 99 -4.72 -7.35 -2.12
N GLU A 100 -5.75 -7.70 -2.88
CA GLU A 100 -5.96 -7.22 -4.25
C GLU A 100 -5.95 -5.68 -4.37
N THR A 101 -6.46 -4.96 -3.39
CA THR A 101 -6.39 -3.48 -3.37
C THR A 101 -4.97 -2.95 -3.30
N THR A 102 -4.11 -3.61 -2.52
CA THR A 102 -2.69 -3.25 -2.43
C THR A 102 -1.99 -3.59 -3.74
N ARG A 103 -2.24 -4.78 -4.32
CA ARG A 103 -1.73 -5.19 -5.62
C ARG A 103 -2.11 -4.19 -6.71
N SER A 104 -3.39 -3.86 -6.82
CA SER A 104 -3.91 -2.88 -7.79
C SER A 104 -3.30 -1.48 -7.60
N ASN A 105 -3.05 -1.08 -6.34
CA ASN A 105 -2.41 0.20 -6.03
C ASN A 105 -0.92 0.21 -6.43
N TYR A 106 -0.19 -0.91 -6.25
CA TYR A 106 1.17 -1.06 -6.77
C TYR A 106 1.16 -1.00 -8.30
N LYS A 107 0.35 -1.85 -8.95
CA LYS A 107 0.23 -1.91 -10.41
C LYS A 107 -0.09 -0.54 -11.02
N GLY A 108 -1.08 0.18 -10.45
CA GLY A 108 -1.45 1.53 -10.91
C GLY A 108 -0.31 2.53 -10.77
N THR A 109 0.46 2.48 -9.66
CA THR A 109 1.61 3.36 -9.47
C THR A 109 2.75 3.03 -10.44
N LEU A 110 3.04 1.74 -10.63
CA LEU A 110 4.09 1.28 -11.56
C LEU A 110 3.75 1.69 -12.99
N ASN A 111 2.55 1.37 -13.46
CA ASN A 111 2.12 1.66 -14.83
C ASN A 111 2.09 3.15 -15.13
N ARG A 112 1.72 3.98 -14.14
CA ARG A 112 1.62 5.43 -14.36
C ARG A 112 2.97 6.12 -14.37
N TYR A 113 3.91 5.73 -13.51
CA TYR A 113 5.11 6.52 -13.25
C TYR A 113 6.42 5.87 -13.69
N TRP A 114 6.50 4.53 -13.72
CA TRP A 114 7.78 3.83 -13.90
C TRP A 114 7.85 3.00 -15.18
N MET A 115 6.80 2.27 -15.51
CA MET A 115 6.76 1.41 -16.70
C MET A 115 7.02 2.17 -18.02
N PRO A 116 6.50 3.39 -18.24
CA PRO A 116 6.76 4.13 -19.46
C PRO A 116 8.24 4.42 -19.73
N TYR A 117 9.07 4.42 -18.69
CA TYR A 117 10.47 4.80 -18.78
C TYR A 117 11.46 3.65 -18.54
N LEU A 118 11.07 2.67 -17.72
CA LEU A 118 12.00 1.65 -17.24
C LEU A 118 11.65 0.23 -17.71
N ALA A 119 10.45 -0.03 -18.22
CA ALA A 119 9.96 -1.38 -18.48
C ALA A 119 10.92 -2.22 -19.32
N GLN A 120 11.50 -1.64 -20.37
CA GLN A 120 12.38 -2.34 -21.31
C GLN A 120 13.87 -2.34 -20.89
N ALA A 121 14.21 -1.59 -19.86
CA ALA A 121 15.59 -1.55 -19.37
C ALA A 121 15.90 -2.84 -18.57
N ARG A 122 17.04 -3.45 -18.80
CA ARG A 122 17.55 -4.53 -17.93
C ARG A 122 17.68 -3.99 -16.52
N ILE A 123 17.23 -4.79 -15.53
CA ILE A 123 17.13 -4.34 -14.15
C ILE A 123 18.48 -3.95 -13.53
N ASP A 124 19.57 -4.63 -13.95
CA ASP A 124 20.93 -4.37 -13.48
C ASP A 124 21.54 -3.07 -14.07
N LEU A 125 20.99 -2.56 -15.17
CA LEU A 125 21.44 -1.34 -15.82
C LEU A 125 20.68 -0.10 -15.38
N VAL A 126 19.56 -0.25 -14.65
CA VAL A 126 18.81 0.90 -14.13
C VAL A 126 19.63 1.63 -13.08
N SER A 127 20.01 2.87 -13.38
CA SER A 127 20.84 3.69 -12.51
C SER A 127 20.02 4.68 -11.67
N ALA A 128 20.67 5.23 -10.63
CA ALA A 128 20.07 6.32 -9.85
C ALA A 128 19.86 7.61 -10.70
N ALA A 129 20.61 7.77 -11.79
CA ALA A 129 20.43 8.87 -12.74
C ALA A 129 19.11 8.72 -13.51
N ASP A 130 18.78 7.50 -13.93
CA ASP A 130 17.52 7.22 -14.63
C ASP A 130 16.33 7.46 -13.71
N VAL A 131 16.38 6.99 -12.47
CA VAL A 131 15.32 7.26 -11.49
C VAL A 131 15.16 8.78 -11.23
N ARG A 132 16.29 9.53 -11.09
CA ARG A 132 16.25 11.00 -10.95
C ARG A 132 15.62 11.68 -12.16
N ARG A 133 15.95 11.22 -13.37
CA ARG A 133 15.39 11.77 -14.62
C ARG A 133 13.87 11.60 -14.65
N VAL A 134 13.36 10.41 -14.33
CA VAL A 134 11.92 10.16 -14.25
C VAL A 134 11.27 11.02 -13.18
N VAL A 135 11.88 11.13 -12.00
CA VAL A 135 11.35 11.96 -10.90
C VAL A 135 11.30 13.44 -11.28
N ALA A 136 12.30 13.96 -12.02
CA ALA A 136 12.35 15.35 -12.44
C ALA A 136 11.33 15.68 -13.55
N ASN A 137 11.11 14.75 -14.48
CA ASN A 137 10.24 14.96 -15.64
C ASN A 137 8.75 14.59 -15.36
N THR A 138 8.43 14.10 -14.16
CA THR A 138 7.06 13.72 -13.83
C THR A 138 6.35 14.83 -13.08
N GLU A 139 5.15 15.21 -13.54
CA GLU A 139 4.23 16.06 -12.78
C GLU A 139 3.59 15.26 -11.63
N TRP A 140 3.99 15.59 -10.43
CA TRP A 140 3.47 14.94 -9.23
C TRP A 140 2.29 15.70 -8.65
N SER A 141 1.14 15.04 -8.50
CA SER A 141 -0.04 15.66 -7.88
C SER A 141 0.18 16.07 -6.41
N SER A 142 1.17 15.53 -5.73
CA SER A 142 1.62 15.95 -4.41
C SER A 142 2.98 15.34 -4.04
N ALA A 143 3.67 15.96 -3.07
CA ALA A 143 4.88 15.40 -2.47
C ALA A 143 4.68 13.99 -1.87
N GLY A 144 3.49 13.71 -1.32
CA GLY A 144 3.13 12.40 -0.79
C GLY A 144 3.02 11.32 -1.87
N VAL A 145 2.43 11.66 -3.01
CA VAL A 145 2.35 10.76 -4.17
C VAL A 145 3.74 10.45 -4.71
N ARG A 146 4.60 11.46 -4.87
CA ARG A 146 5.99 11.27 -5.27
C ARG A 146 6.73 10.34 -4.32
N ARG A 147 6.68 10.61 -3.01
CA ARG A 147 7.33 9.77 -1.99
C ARG A 147 6.85 8.32 -2.08
N ASN A 148 5.55 8.11 -2.13
CA ASN A 148 4.94 6.78 -2.20
C ASN A 148 5.35 6.02 -3.48
N ALA A 149 5.42 6.70 -4.62
CA ALA A 149 5.86 6.11 -5.88
C ALA A 149 7.33 5.67 -5.83
N VAL A 150 8.22 6.51 -5.26
CA VAL A 150 9.65 6.18 -5.09
C VAL A 150 9.82 5.04 -4.09
N ASP A 151 9.06 5.01 -2.99
CA ASP A 151 9.16 3.96 -1.97
C ASP A 151 8.71 2.59 -2.52
N LYS A 152 7.68 2.56 -3.39
CA LYS A 152 7.25 1.35 -4.08
C LYS A 152 8.31 0.84 -5.07
N LEU A 153 8.88 1.74 -5.87
CA LEU A 153 9.98 1.40 -6.77
C LEU A 153 11.18 0.84 -5.98
N SER A 154 11.54 1.50 -4.89
CA SER A 154 12.62 1.07 -4.00
C SER A 154 12.38 -0.33 -3.42
N SER A 155 11.13 -0.71 -3.17
CA SER A 155 10.78 -2.04 -2.66
C SER A 155 11.06 -3.14 -3.70
N ILE A 156 10.83 -2.87 -4.98
CA ILE A 156 11.16 -3.80 -6.08
C ILE A 156 12.67 -3.97 -6.19
N PHE A 157 13.42 -2.87 -6.22
CA PHE A 157 14.88 -2.93 -6.28
C PHE A 157 15.52 -3.51 -5.00
N LYS A 158 14.87 -3.43 -3.85
CA LYS A 158 15.32 -4.18 -2.65
C LYS A 158 15.23 -5.68 -2.85
N SER A 159 14.16 -6.18 -3.45
CA SER A 159 14.04 -7.60 -3.77
C SER A 159 15.06 -8.00 -4.83
N ALA A 160 15.24 -7.21 -5.91
CA ALA A 160 16.26 -7.50 -6.91
C ALA A 160 17.71 -7.54 -6.34
N LEU A 161 17.98 -6.71 -5.33
CA LEU A 161 19.24 -6.74 -4.58
C LEU A 161 19.36 -8.02 -3.74
N SER A 162 18.29 -8.44 -3.08
CA SER A 162 18.24 -9.70 -2.32
C SER A 162 18.40 -10.93 -3.21
N ASP A 163 17.87 -10.88 -4.44
CA ASP A 163 17.96 -11.95 -5.44
C ASP A 163 19.31 -11.97 -6.18
N GLY A 164 20.22 -11.04 -5.84
CA GLY A 164 21.56 -10.97 -6.45
C GLY A 164 21.59 -10.43 -7.88
N LEU A 165 20.49 -9.90 -8.40
CA LEU A 165 20.41 -9.35 -9.77
C LEU A 165 21.10 -7.99 -9.89
N ILE A 166 21.22 -7.25 -8.80
CA ILE A 166 21.85 -5.93 -8.74
C ILE A 166 22.75 -5.81 -7.50
N ASN A 167 23.76 -4.98 -7.57
CA ASN A 167 24.70 -4.76 -6.44
C ASN A 167 24.29 -3.60 -5.52
N ARG A 168 23.36 -2.75 -5.94
CA ARG A 168 22.86 -1.62 -5.15
C ARG A 168 21.47 -1.21 -5.60
N ASN A 169 20.67 -0.71 -4.66
CA ASN A 169 19.34 -0.17 -4.97
C ASN A 169 19.49 1.25 -5.58
N PRO A 170 19.07 1.51 -6.83
CA PRO A 170 19.19 2.82 -7.46
C PRO A 170 18.33 3.91 -6.78
N CYS A 171 17.33 3.51 -5.99
CA CYS A 171 16.49 4.43 -5.24
C CYS A 171 17.08 4.88 -3.90
N ALA A 172 18.20 4.30 -3.45
CA ALA A 172 18.77 4.58 -2.13
C ALA A 172 19.18 6.06 -1.97
N SER A 173 19.75 6.66 -3.02
CA SER A 173 20.18 8.06 -3.04
C SER A 173 19.12 9.06 -3.51
N ILE A 174 17.88 8.61 -3.76
CA ILE A 174 16.81 9.49 -4.20
C ILE A 174 16.20 10.20 -2.99
N ALA A 175 16.26 11.52 -3.00
CA ALA A 175 15.68 12.35 -1.95
C ALA A 175 14.16 12.17 -1.87
N ARG A 176 13.68 11.86 -0.67
CA ARG A 176 12.25 11.75 -0.37
C ARG A 176 11.78 13.07 0.24
N PRO A 177 10.73 13.68 -0.31
CA PRO A 177 10.24 14.93 0.25
C PRO A 177 9.80 14.72 1.70
N ARG A 178 10.12 15.68 2.56
CA ARG A 178 9.57 15.75 3.90
C ARG A 178 8.09 16.12 3.78
N LEU A 179 7.23 15.29 4.36
CA LEU A 179 5.80 15.57 4.38
C LEU A 179 5.48 16.33 5.67
N ALA A 180 4.87 17.49 5.53
CA ALA A 180 4.25 18.15 6.67
C ALA A 180 3.18 17.22 7.25
N LYS A 181 3.11 17.12 8.57
CA LYS A 181 2.07 16.34 9.25
C LYS A 181 0.71 16.93 8.87
N LYS A 182 -0.09 16.17 8.12
CA LYS A 182 -1.40 16.62 7.69
C LYS A 182 -2.27 16.82 8.93
N GLN A 183 -2.69 18.05 9.18
CA GLN A 183 -3.65 18.31 10.25
C GLN A 183 -5.00 17.71 9.86
N VAL A 184 -5.64 17.05 10.81
CA VAL A 184 -7.02 16.60 10.67
C VAL A 184 -7.94 17.82 10.78
N ASP A 185 -9.06 17.75 10.07
CA ASP A 185 -10.02 18.83 9.93
C ASP A 185 -11.42 18.29 10.30
N PRO A 186 -11.71 18.10 11.61
CA PRO A 186 -12.99 17.62 12.06
C PRO A 186 -14.09 18.66 11.81
N TYR A 187 -15.33 18.22 11.80
CA TYR A 187 -16.48 19.12 11.94
C TYR A 187 -16.54 19.64 13.36
N GLU A 188 -17.02 20.88 13.52
CA GLU A 188 -17.47 21.33 14.84
C GLU A 188 -18.70 20.53 15.28
N ARG A 189 -18.93 20.45 16.58
CA ARG A 189 -20.08 19.72 17.12
C ARG A 189 -21.40 20.23 16.53
N ASP A 190 -21.58 21.55 16.49
CA ASP A 190 -22.80 22.18 15.97
C ASP A 190 -23.00 21.92 14.47
N ASP A 191 -21.91 21.89 13.70
CA ASP A 191 -21.96 21.50 12.27
C ASP A 191 -22.43 20.06 12.11
N ALA A 192 -21.94 19.13 12.96
CA ALA A 192 -22.37 17.74 12.91
C ALA A 192 -23.87 17.61 13.21
N GLU A 193 -24.38 18.30 14.25
CA GLU A 193 -25.80 18.31 14.60
C GLU A 193 -26.66 18.92 13.47
N ARG A 194 -26.23 20.03 12.89
CA ARG A 194 -26.92 20.66 11.74
C ARG A 194 -26.98 19.73 10.52
N ILE A 195 -25.90 19.01 10.22
CA ILE A 195 -25.86 18.05 9.12
C ILE A 195 -26.86 16.92 9.37
N ILE A 196 -26.86 16.35 10.57
CA ILE A 196 -27.77 15.27 10.95
C ILE A 196 -29.22 15.74 10.87
N GLY A 197 -29.55 16.90 11.47
CA GLY A 197 -30.88 17.50 11.43
C GLY A 197 -31.37 17.71 10.01
N TYR A 198 -30.57 18.34 9.16
CA TYR A 198 -30.89 18.56 7.76
C TYR A 198 -31.17 17.25 7.00
N LEU A 199 -30.36 16.20 7.25
CA LEU A 199 -30.56 14.92 6.59
C LEU A 199 -31.87 14.26 7.04
N TYR A 200 -32.23 14.30 8.33
CA TYR A 200 -33.52 13.81 8.81
C TYR A 200 -34.70 14.62 8.30
N GLU A 201 -34.52 15.92 8.08
CA GLU A 201 -35.56 16.77 7.49
C GLU A 201 -35.80 16.51 6.00
N THR A 202 -34.76 16.19 5.24
CA THR A 202 -34.82 16.11 3.79
C THR A 202 -34.91 14.68 3.25
N CYS A 203 -34.38 13.70 3.95
CA CYS A 203 -34.46 12.30 3.58
C CYS A 203 -35.80 11.73 4.11
N ARG A 204 -36.58 11.08 3.23
CA ARG A 204 -37.88 10.49 3.56
C ARG A 204 -37.97 9.05 3.07
N GLY A 205 -38.75 8.22 3.73
CA GLY A 205 -38.92 6.81 3.39
C GLY A 205 -37.59 6.08 3.46
N LEU A 206 -37.26 5.27 2.45
CA LEU A 206 -36.02 4.50 2.43
C LEU A 206 -34.76 5.37 2.44
N THR A 207 -34.81 6.63 1.97
CA THR A 207 -33.65 7.52 1.98
C THR A 207 -33.27 8.03 3.39
N GLU A 208 -34.14 7.88 4.38
CA GLU A 208 -33.86 8.21 5.78
C GLU A 208 -32.67 7.39 6.32
N ILE A 209 -32.37 6.26 5.70
CA ILE A 209 -31.17 5.46 6.00
C ILE A 209 -29.86 6.26 5.91
N TYR A 210 -29.80 7.29 5.04
CA TYR A 210 -28.60 8.13 4.91
C TYR A 210 -28.47 9.13 6.07
N ALA A 211 -29.56 9.58 6.65
CA ALA A 211 -29.52 10.36 7.90
C ALA A 211 -29.02 9.49 9.05
N ALA A 212 -29.58 8.30 9.21
CA ALA A 212 -29.13 7.32 10.20
C ALA A 212 -27.64 6.91 9.99
N TRP A 213 -27.20 6.77 8.75
CA TRP A 213 -25.80 6.52 8.42
C TRP A 213 -24.88 7.59 8.99
N PHE A 214 -25.17 8.88 8.78
CA PHE A 214 -24.30 9.95 9.24
C PHE A 214 -24.39 10.17 10.75
N GLU A 215 -25.57 10.04 11.36
CA GLU A 215 -25.69 10.07 12.80
C GLU A 215 -24.85 8.96 13.44
N PHE A 216 -24.95 7.74 12.96
CA PHE A 216 -24.16 6.62 13.43
C PHE A 216 -22.65 6.85 13.24
N ALA A 217 -22.24 7.39 12.08
CA ALA A 217 -20.84 7.70 11.79
C ALA A 217 -20.25 8.75 12.74
N PHE A 218 -21.01 9.83 13.04
CA PHE A 218 -20.58 10.88 13.96
C PHE A 218 -20.49 10.42 15.40
N PHE A 219 -21.31 9.43 15.81
CA PHE A 219 -21.42 9.01 17.22
C PHE A 219 -20.77 7.65 17.53
N THR A 220 -20.16 6.99 16.55
CA THR A 220 -19.36 5.77 16.75
C THR A 220 -17.91 5.92 16.28
N GLY A 221 -17.65 6.85 15.36
CA GLY A 221 -16.36 7.01 14.73
C GLY A 221 -15.91 5.80 13.90
N MET A 222 -16.81 4.89 13.53
CA MET A 222 -16.47 3.76 12.65
C MET A 222 -15.90 4.24 11.32
N ARG A 223 -15.00 3.44 10.73
CA ARG A 223 -14.57 3.71 9.35
C ARG A 223 -15.76 3.49 8.39
N PRO A 224 -15.94 4.32 7.36
CA PRO A 224 -17.04 4.12 6.40
C PRO A 224 -17.09 2.70 5.80
N ALA A 225 -15.92 2.09 5.60
CA ALA A 225 -15.82 0.73 5.11
C ALA A 225 -16.29 -0.34 6.11
N GLU A 226 -16.08 -0.11 7.42
CA GLU A 226 -16.56 -0.97 8.51
C GLU A 226 -18.08 -0.83 8.66
N GLN A 227 -18.56 0.41 8.68
CA GLN A 227 -19.99 0.71 8.78
C GLN A 227 -20.79 0.13 7.61
N ALA A 228 -20.26 0.22 6.37
CA ALA A 228 -20.91 -0.36 5.19
C ALA A 228 -20.97 -1.90 5.22
N ALA A 229 -20.10 -2.55 5.97
CA ALA A 229 -20.03 -4.01 6.11
C ALA A 229 -20.72 -4.54 7.38
N LEU A 230 -21.29 -3.64 8.20
CA LEU A 230 -21.93 -3.99 9.48
C LEU A 230 -23.25 -4.74 9.23
N ARG A 231 -23.41 -5.90 9.84
CA ARG A 231 -24.61 -6.72 9.75
C ARG A 231 -25.45 -6.64 11.02
N TRP A 232 -26.73 -6.95 10.92
CA TRP A 232 -27.61 -7.04 12.09
C TRP A 232 -27.17 -8.08 13.11
N ALA A 233 -26.55 -9.16 12.64
CA ALA A 233 -25.95 -10.19 13.51
C ALA A 233 -24.76 -9.69 14.34
N ASP A 234 -24.14 -8.58 13.96
CA ASP A 234 -23.03 -7.95 14.70
C ASP A 234 -23.50 -6.98 15.79
N ILE A 235 -24.82 -6.71 15.86
CA ILE A 235 -25.40 -5.74 16.80
C ILE A 235 -26.07 -6.47 17.95
N ASP A 236 -25.65 -6.16 19.17
CA ASP A 236 -26.38 -6.52 20.39
C ASP A 236 -27.10 -5.27 20.91
N MET A 237 -28.43 -5.19 20.62
CA MET A 237 -29.25 -4.05 21.04
C MET A 237 -29.42 -3.97 22.54
N GLY A 238 -29.39 -5.12 23.25
CA GLY A 238 -29.52 -5.18 24.71
C GLY A 238 -28.26 -4.70 25.42
N LYS A 239 -27.09 -5.13 24.97
CA LYS A 239 -25.79 -4.67 25.48
C LYS A 239 -25.34 -3.35 24.89
N GLN A 240 -26.04 -2.83 23.90
CA GLN A 240 -25.67 -1.61 23.15
C GLN A 240 -24.24 -1.70 22.58
N THR A 241 -23.96 -2.77 21.85
CA THR A 241 -22.64 -3.02 21.27
C THR A 241 -22.72 -3.37 19.80
N ALA A 242 -21.64 -3.07 19.07
CA ALA A 242 -21.43 -3.49 17.70
C ALA A 242 -20.07 -4.19 17.58
N HIS A 243 -20.07 -5.40 17.05
CA HIS A 243 -18.84 -6.17 16.77
C HIS A 243 -18.29 -5.82 15.39
N VAL A 244 -17.10 -5.27 15.33
CA VAL A 244 -16.47 -4.75 14.11
C VAL A 244 -15.31 -5.64 13.71
N TRP A 245 -15.53 -6.49 12.74
CA TRP A 245 -14.54 -7.44 12.22
C TRP A 245 -14.50 -7.55 10.70
N ARG A 246 -15.46 -6.91 10.01
CA ARG A 246 -15.56 -6.86 8.56
C ARG A 246 -15.30 -5.47 8.02
N GLY A 247 -14.94 -5.41 6.76
CA GLY A 247 -14.81 -4.15 6.04
C GLY A 247 -15.09 -4.29 4.56
N ARG A 248 -15.65 -3.23 3.95
CA ARG A 248 -15.88 -3.16 2.52
C ARG A 248 -14.65 -2.58 1.81
N VAL A 249 -14.24 -3.23 0.74
CA VAL A 249 -13.15 -2.76 -0.11
C VAL A 249 -13.53 -2.95 -1.59
N LYS A 250 -13.48 -1.86 -2.37
CA LYS A 250 -13.85 -1.87 -3.81
C LYS A 250 -15.21 -2.55 -4.06
N GLY A 251 -16.22 -2.23 -3.27
CA GLY A 251 -17.56 -2.76 -3.40
C GLY A 251 -17.73 -4.22 -2.97
N LYS A 252 -16.74 -4.86 -2.39
CA LYS A 252 -16.83 -6.22 -1.83
C LYS A 252 -16.62 -6.19 -0.31
N VAL A 253 -17.35 -7.01 0.42
CA VAL A 253 -17.17 -7.19 1.86
C VAL A 253 -16.12 -8.26 2.12
N PHE A 254 -15.19 -7.99 3.01
CA PHE A 254 -14.16 -8.91 3.44
C PHE A 254 -14.32 -9.19 4.93
N GLU A 255 -14.16 -10.44 5.31
CA GLU A 255 -14.25 -10.91 6.70
C GLU A 255 -12.95 -10.62 7.48
N ARG A 256 -12.50 -9.38 7.43
CA ARG A 256 -11.43 -8.83 8.26
C ARG A 256 -11.37 -7.32 8.14
N VAL A 257 -11.04 -6.65 9.22
CA VAL A 257 -10.73 -5.21 9.24
C VAL A 257 -9.30 -4.94 8.78
N LYS A 258 -9.02 -3.70 8.35
CA LYS A 258 -7.71 -3.28 7.84
C LYS A 258 -6.57 -3.51 8.85
N THR A 259 -6.85 -3.40 10.14
CA THR A 259 -5.88 -3.58 11.25
C THR A 259 -5.69 -5.04 11.65
N LYS A 260 -6.43 -5.98 11.05
CA LYS A 260 -6.49 -7.41 11.43
C LYS A 260 -6.97 -7.67 12.87
N GLU A 261 -7.38 -6.65 13.59
CA GLU A 261 -7.92 -6.74 14.96
C GLU A 261 -9.41 -6.43 14.92
N GLU A 262 -10.21 -7.35 15.41
CA GLU A 262 -11.62 -7.15 15.69
C GLU A 262 -11.78 -6.34 16.98
N ARG A 263 -12.90 -5.65 17.10
CA ARG A 263 -13.21 -4.90 18.32
C ARG A 263 -14.71 -4.79 18.54
N THR A 264 -15.08 -4.62 19.80
CA THR A 264 -16.43 -4.27 20.19
C THR A 264 -16.52 -2.77 20.42
N VAL A 265 -17.43 -2.12 19.72
CA VAL A 265 -17.74 -0.70 19.86
C VAL A 265 -18.97 -0.55 20.77
N LEU A 266 -18.84 0.22 21.86
CA LEU A 266 -19.96 0.60 22.70
C LEU A 266 -20.79 1.69 22.04
N LEU A 267 -22.10 1.57 22.07
CA LEU A 267 -23.04 2.45 21.39
C LEU A 267 -23.73 3.38 22.39
N ASN A 268 -23.59 4.68 22.17
CA ASN A 268 -24.30 5.70 22.92
C ASN A 268 -25.75 5.86 22.43
N SER A 269 -26.54 6.70 23.11
CA SER A 269 -27.96 6.93 22.81
C SER A 269 -28.20 7.39 21.35
N ARG A 270 -27.30 8.20 20.79
CA ARG A 270 -27.40 8.70 19.40
C ARG A 270 -27.12 7.57 18.38
N ALA A 271 -26.10 6.76 18.61
CA ALA A 271 -25.85 5.58 17.78
C ALA A 271 -27.03 4.58 17.85
N MET A 272 -27.60 4.39 19.04
CA MET A 272 -28.79 3.55 19.21
C MET A 272 -30.04 4.13 18.52
N HIS A 273 -30.22 5.47 18.51
CA HIS A 273 -31.28 6.10 17.73
C HIS A 273 -31.11 5.81 16.23
N ALA A 274 -29.93 6.03 15.69
CA ALA A 274 -29.63 5.73 14.29
C ALA A 274 -29.88 4.24 13.93
N LEU A 275 -29.53 3.31 14.84
CA LEU A 275 -29.82 1.89 14.65
C LEU A 275 -31.32 1.57 14.63
N ARG A 276 -32.12 2.19 15.51
CA ARG A 276 -33.58 1.99 15.49
C ARG A 276 -34.20 2.51 14.19
N VAL A 277 -33.72 3.62 13.65
CA VAL A 277 -34.14 4.12 12.34
C VAL A 277 -33.75 3.10 11.25
N ALA A 278 -32.50 2.65 11.23
CA ALA A 278 -32.04 1.66 10.28
C ALA A 278 -32.82 0.33 10.38
N GLU A 279 -33.14 -0.13 11.60
CA GLU A 279 -33.89 -1.37 11.84
C GLU A 279 -35.25 -1.37 11.13
N ARG A 280 -36.00 -0.29 11.24
CA ARG A 280 -37.29 -0.14 10.56
C ARG A 280 -37.18 -0.20 9.04
N LEU A 281 -36.04 0.28 8.49
CA LEU A 281 -35.84 0.44 7.05
C LEU A 281 -35.17 -0.77 6.40
N THR A 282 -34.35 -1.53 7.12
CA THR A 282 -33.46 -2.50 6.48
C THR A 282 -33.51 -3.92 7.05
N LYS A 283 -33.90 -4.13 8.31
CA LYS A 283 -33.79 -5.43 8.98
C LYS A 283 -34.56 -6.58 8.30
N LEU A 284 -35.71 -6.27 7.67
CA LEU A 284 -36.51 -7.25 6.96
C LEU A 284 -36.09 -7.49 5.50
N ARG A 285 -35.24 -6.58 4.95
CA ARG A 285 -34.84 -6.65 3.53
C ARG A 285 -33.36 -6.90 3.29
N SER A 286 -32.52 -6.78 4.32
CA SER A 286 -31.09 -6.95 4.19
C SER A 286 -30.47 -7.48 5.48
N GLU A 287 -29.44 -8.31 5.37
CA GLU A 287 -28.59 -8.70 6.51
C GLU A 287 -27.72 -7.52 7.01
N TYR A 288 -27.51 -6.48 6.19
CA TYR A 288 -26.70 -5.33 6.52
C TYR A 288 -27.52 -4.23 7.18
N VAL A 289 -26.93 -3.60 8.20
CA VAL A 289 -27.57 -2.50 8.95
C VAL A 289 -27.88 -1.32 8.03
N PHE A 290 -26.95 -0.96 7.16
CA PHE A 290 -27.09 0.16 6.24
C PHE A 290 -27.19 -0.35 4.80
N ALA A 291 -28.41 -0.75 4.41
CA ALA A 291 -28.72 -1.06 3.02
C ALA A 291 -29.24 0.20 2.32
N PRO A 292 -28.77 0.50 1.09
CA PRO A 292 -29.16 1.71 0.38
C PRO A 292 -30.62 1.66 -0.08
N ALA A 293 -31.17 2.83 -0.44
CA ALA A 293 -32.57 2.97 -0.84
C ALA A 293 -32.88 2.39 -2.22
N ASP A 294 -31.86 2.14 -3.06
CA ASP A 294 -31.96 1.65 -4.44
C ASP A 294 -32.18 0.12 -4.57
N GLY A 295 -32.31 -0.59 -3.46
CA GLY A 295 -32.58 -2.03 -3.45
C GLY A 295 -31.35 -2.92 -3.34
N ASP A 296 -30.14 -2.37 -3.40
CA ASP A 296 -28.91 -3.12 -3.11
C ASP A 296 -28.88 -3.60 -1.64
N SER A 297 -28.23 -4.72 -1.40
CA SER A 297 -28.14 -5.31 -0.05
C SER A 297 -27.28 -4.50 0.92
N TYR A 298 -26.27 -3.78 0.41
CA TYR A 298 -25.38 -2.91 1.20
C TYR A 298 -24.79 -1.80 0.35
N ILE A 299 -24.24 -0.76 1.01
CA ILE A 299 -23.63 0.37 0.34
C ILE A 299 -22.30 -0.05 -0.31
N LYS A 300 -22.29 -0.25 -1.62
CA LYS A 300 -21.12 -0.72 -2.40
C LYS A 300 -20.07 0.36 -2.63
N SER A 301 -20.48 1.63 -2.67
CA SER A 301 -19.59 2.77 -2.96
C SER A 301 -19.77 3.91 -1.95
N ASP A 302 -18.66 4.59 -1.64
CA ASP A 302 -18.71 5.82 -0.85
C ASP A 302 -19.43 6.97 -1.56
N SER A 303 -19.61 6.91 -2.89
CA SER A 303 -20.36 7.92 -3.64
C SER A 303 -21.82 7.98 -3.22
N THR A 304 -22.45 6.84 -2.94
CA THR A 304 -23.84 6.75 -2.52
C THR A 304 -24.16 7.64 -1.31
N THR A 305 -23.32 7.56 -0.25
CA THR A 305 -23.51 8.36 0.96
C THR A 305 -22.91 9.77 0.83
N ARG A 306 -21.79 9.89 0.11
CA ARG A 306 -21.08 11.17 -0.08
C ARG A 306 -21.99 12.24 -0.71
N ASP A 307 -22.82 11.88 -1.65
CA ASP A 307 -23.64 12.84 -2.38
C ASP A 307 -24.72 13.48 -1.47
N TYR A 308 -25.25 12.71 -0.50
CA TYR A 308 -26.13 13.26 0.55
C TYR A 308 -25.38 14.22 1.46
N LEU A 309 -24.16 13.85 1.91
CA LEU A 309 -23.31 14.75 2.70
C LEU A 309 -23.01 16.05 1.96
N LEU A 310 -22.61 15.96 0.69
CA LEU A 310 -22.28 17.14 -0.11
C LEU A 310 -23.46 18.09 -0.27
N LYS A 311 -24.67 17.55 -0.51
CA LYS A 311 -25.90 18.35 -0.57
C LYS A 311 -26.16 19.09 0.76
N ALA A 312 -26.01 18.39 1.89
CA ALA A 312 -26.14 18.98 3.21
C ALA A 312 -25.11 20.10 3.45
N LEU A 313 -23.82 19.86 3.15
CA LEU A 313 -22.77 20.84 3.32
C LEU A 313 -23.01 22.12 2.51
N VAL A 314 -23.43 21.97 1.25
CA VAL A 314 -23.74 23.12 0.38
C VAL A 314 -24.93 23.91 0.94
N LYS A 315 -26.03 23.23 1.30
CA LYS A 315 -27.24 23.88 1.80
C LYS A 315 -27.02 24.62 3.12
N LEU A 316 -26.24 24.02 4.00
CA LEU A 316 -25.93 24.59 5.33
C LEU A 316 -24.76 25.60 5.31
N LYS A 317 -24.14 25.82 4.14
CA LYS A 317 -22.94 26.66 3.97
C LYS A 317 -21.78 26.20 4.87
N ILE A 318 -21.67 24.90 5.10
CA ILE A 318 -20.57 24.28 5.84
C ILE A 318 -19.45 23.95 4.88
N ARG A 319 -18.20 24.25 5.26
CA ARG A 319 -17.03 23.96 4.43
C ARG A 319 -16.93 22.47 4.09
N ARG A 320 -16.62 22.15 2.82
CA ARG A 320 -16.51 20.79 2.34
C ARG A 320 -15.41 20.01 3.08
N ARG A 321 -15.79 18.86 3.63
CA ARG A 321 -14.93 17.87 4.25
C ARG A 321 -15.25 16.48 3.69
N ARG A 322 -14.39 15.51 3.94
CA ARG A 322 -14.60 14.13 3.48
C ARG A 322 -15.53 13.40 4.45
N GLN A 323 -16.22 12.38 3.97
CA GLN A 323 -17.01 11.50 4.83
C GLN A 323 -16.18 10.89 5.97
N TYR A 324 -14.90 10.57 5.72
CA TYR A 324 -13.99 10.04 6.74
C TYR A 324 -13.77 11.02 7.91
N ASP A 325 -14.00 12.31 7.70
CA ASP A 325 -13.79 13.32 8.74
C ASP A 325 -14.87 13.27 9.83
N THR A 326 -15.98 12.52 9.66
CA THR A 326 -16.93 12.17 10.75
C THR A 326 -16.23 11.42 11.88
N ARG A 327 -15.29 10.52 11.52
CA ARG A 327 -14.49 9.77 12.49
C ARG A 327 -13.49 10.69 13.22
N HIS A 328 -12.92 11.67 12.53
CA HIS A 328 -12.09 12.68 13.18
C HIS A 328 -12.92 13.51 14.16
N THR A 329 -14.15 13.84 13.79
CA THR A 329 -15.10 14.55 14.65
C THR A 329 -15.44 13.76 15.91
N TYR A 330 -15.76 12.47 15.79
CA TYR A 330 -15.99 11.61 16.95
C TYR A 330 -14.78 11.63 17.91
N ALA A 331 -13.57 11.44 17.38
CA ALA A 331 -12.36 11.43 18.20
C ALA A 331 -12.16 12.75 18.96
N THR A 332 -12.36 13.88 18.29
CA THR A 332 -12.20 15.21 18.93
C THR A 332 -13.31 15.51 19.91
N MET A 333 -14.57 15.19 19.60
CA MET A 333 -15.68 15.34 20.54
C MET A 333 -15.46 14.53 21.83
N CYS A 334 -15.00 13.28 21.71
CA CYS A 334 -14.70 12.45 22.88
C CYS A 334 -13.56 13.03 23.74
N LEU A 335 -12.49 13.54 23.10
CA LEU A 335 -11.38 14.17 23.83
C LEU A 335 -11.80 15.47 24.50
N MET A 336 -12.57 16.32 23.81
CA MET A 336 -13.11 17.56 24.39
C MET A 336 -14.11 17.29 25.52
N ALA A 337 -14.78 16.14 25.49
CA ALA A 337 -15.64 15.68 26.59
C ALA A 337 -14.84 15.07 27.77
N GLY A 338 -13.51 15.08 27.74
CA GLY A 338 -12.66 14.53 28.80
C GLY A 338 -12.68 13.01 28.91
N MET A 339 -13.07 12.28 27.87
CA MET A 339 -13.11 10.82 27.89
C MET A 339 -11.69 10.24 27.91
N ASN A 340 -11.53 9.09 28.57
CA ASN A 340 -10.24 8.40 28.67
C ASN A 340 -9.66 8.09 27.25
N PRO A 341 -8.44 8.54 26.92
CA PRO A 341 -7.82 8.31 25.62
C PRO A 341 -7.66 6.82 25.26
N ALA A 342 -7.41 5.94 26.24
CA ALA A 342 -7.33 4.51 26.00
C ALA A 342 -8.69 3.93 25.55
N PHE A 343 -9.78 4.38 26.18
CA PHE A 343 -11.13 4.02 25.76
C PHE A 343 -11.42 4.49 24.33
N ILE A 344 -11.13 5.76 24.02
CA ILE A 344 -11.35 6.32 22.67
C ILE A 344 -10.52 5.56 21.63
N ALA A 345 -9.27 5.25 21.94
CA ALA A 345 -8.39 4.48 21.05
C ALA A 345 -8.98 3.10 20.76
N ASN A 346 -9.46 2.38 21.78
CA ASN A 346 -10.12 1.07 21.63
C ASN A 346 -11.39 1.18 20.77
N GLN A 347 -12.27 2.16 21.03
CA GLN A 347 -13.47 2.39 20.21
C GLN A 347 -13.12 2.62 18.73
N LEU A 348 -12.09 3.38 18.47
CA LEU A 348 -11.63 3.68 17.12
C LEU A 348 -10.80 2.54 16.48
N GLY A 349 -10.24 1.59 17.25
CA GLY A 349 -9.22 0.65 16.76
C GLY A 349 -7.95 1.39 16.34
N HIS A 350 -7.43 2.23 17.24
CA HIS A 350 -6.15 2.94 17.17
C HIS A 350 -5.27 2.51 18.34
N SER A 351 -3.94 2.65 18.20
CA SER A 351 -3.10 2.72 19.38
C SER A 351 -3.31 4.08 20.09
N VAL A 352 -3.12 4.10 21.41
CA VAL A 352 -3.20 5.36 22.19
C VAL A 352 -2.18 6.38 21.66
N GLN A 353 -0.98 5.93 21.29
CA GLN A 353 0.04 6.79 20.70
C GLN A 353 -0.42 7.44 19.39
N MET A 354 -1.11 6.68 18.52
CA MET A 354 -1.67 7.22 17.28
C MET A 354 -2.77 8.26 17.59
N LEU A 355 -3.65 7.97 18.53
CA LEU A 355 -4.69 8.90 18.96
C LEU A 355 -4.06 10.22 19.43
N LEU A 356 -3.18 10.17 20.42
CA LEU A 356 -2.54 11.36 20.98
C LEU A 356 -1.71 12.10 19.93
N SER A 357 -0.92 11.39 19.13
CA SER A 357 -0.12 12.04 18.08
C SER A 357 -0.95 12.79 17.04
N THR A 358 -2.22 12.40 16.87
CA THR A 358 -3.13 12.99 15.86
C THR A 358 -4.04 14.07 16.46
N TYR A 359 -4.50 13.88 17.70
CA TYR A 359 -5.59 14.67 18.26
C TYR A 359 -5.26 15.38 19.57
N ALA A 360 -4.02 15.31 20.09
CA ALA A 360 -3.69 15.92 21.41
C ALA A 360 -4.04 17.41 21.52
N LYS A 361 -4.01 18.16 20.40
CA LYS A 361 -4.38 19.59 20.41
C LYS A 361 -5.85 19.88 20.78
N TRP A 362 -6.72 18.88 20.81
CA TRP A 362 -8.12 19.00 21.27
C TRP A 362 -8.33 18.51 22.70
N MET A 363 -7.26 18.18 23.42
CA MET A 363 -7.32 17.98 24.87
C MET A 363 -7.25 19.37 25.50
N ASN A 364 -8.35 19.78 26.15
CA ASN A 364 -8.50 21.13 26.66
C ASN A 364 -7.60 21.41 27.85
N SER A 365 -6.89 22.54 27.83
CA SER A 365 -6.20 23.11 28.98
C SER A 365 -7.16 23.59 30.10
N ASP A 366 -8.39 23.91 29.74
CA ASP A 366 -9.41 24.34 30.73
C ASP A 366 -9.88 23.18 31.63
N ALA A 367 -9.57 21.94 31.25
CA ALA A 367 -9.88 20.77 32.09
C ALA A 367 -8.79 20.45 33.12
N ASP A 368 -7.66 21.16 33.15
CA ASP A 368 -6.52 20.83 34.03
C ASP A 368 -6.93 20.86 35.52
N ARG A 369 -7.81 21.77 35.91
CA ARG A 369 -8.33 21.82 37.28
C ARG A 369 -9.27 20.64 37.57
N ALA A 370 -10.10 20.26 36.61
CA ALA A 370 -10.97 19.09 36.73
C ALA A 370 -10.17 17.76 36.77
N GLU A 371 -8.96 17.71 36.16
CA GLU A 371 -8.06 16.57 36.30
C GLU A 371 -7.47 16.48 37.70
N LEU A 372 -7.09 17.62 38.32
CA LEU A 372 -6.66 17.68 39.74
C LEU A 372 -7.79 17.26 40.67
N ASP A 373 -9.02 17.71 40.42
CA ASP A 373 -10.19 17.31 41.20
C ASP A 373 -10.45 15.80 41.18
N LYS A 374 -10.08 15.10 40.07
CA LYS A 374 -10.14 13.63 40.00
C LYS A 374 -9.14 12.98 40.96
N LEU A 375 -7.92 13.54 41.08
CA LEU A 375 -6.90 13.07 42.00
C LEU A 375 -7.37 13.29 43.44
N ASP A 376 -7.93 14.47 43.76
CA ASP A 376 -8.44 14.78 45.08
C ASP A 376 -9.59 13.84 45.47
N ARG A 377 -10.50 13.54 44.56
CA ARG A 377 -11.58 12.55 44.81
C ARG A 377 -11.03 11.13 45.03
N PHE A 378 -9.97 10.75 44.35
CA PHE A 378 -9.31 9.45 44.53
C PHE A 378 -8.53 9.40 45.84
N ALA A 379 -7.95 10.52 46.26
CA ALA A 379 -7.13 10.66 47.48
C ALA A 379 -7.97 10.82 48.79
N ILE A 380 -9.29 11.00 48.71
CA ILE A 380 -10.15 11.12 49.89
C ILE A 380 -10.28 9.78 50.61
N GLY A 381 -9.22 9.39 51.31
CA GLY A 381 -9.16 8.31 52.30
C GLY A 381 -8.31 8.69 53.53
N THR A 382 -7.53 9.78 53.43
CA THR A 382 -6.70 10.29 54.54
C THR A 382 -7.17 11.65 54.98
N LYS A 383 -7.94 11.71 56.09
CA LYS A 383 -8.17 12.95 56.82
C LYS A 383 -6.81 13.47 57.28
N VAL A 384 -6.30 14.49 56.62
CA VAL A 384 -5.21 15.29 57.19
C VAL A 384 -5.80 16.07 58.39
N VAL A 385 -5.61 15.55 59.58
CA VAL A 385 -5.92 16.26 60.83
C VAL A 385 -4.86 17.35 60.96
N HIS A 386 -5.17 18.57 60.56
CA HIS A 386 -4.43 19.73 61.03
C HIS A 386 -4.68 19.89 62.52
N LYS A 387 -3.71 19.48 63.36
CA LYS A 387 -3.67 19.95 64.76
C LYS A 387 -3.35 21.45 64.74
N ALA A 388 -4.27 22.23 65.29
CA ALA A 388 -4.07 23.64 65.63
C ALA A 388 -2.94 23.83 66.66
#